data_af7089c7d1188eff6ef742629217b4a3
#
_entry.id   af7089c7d1188eff6ef742629217b4a3
#
_cell.length_a   1.000
_cell.length_b   1.000
_cell.length_c   1.000
_cell.angle_alpha   90.00
_cell.angle_beta   90.00
_cell.angle_gamma   90.00
#
_symmetry.space_group_name_H-M   'P 1'
#
loop_
_entity.id
_entity.type
_entity.pdbx_description
1 polymer ?
#
loop_
_entity_poly.entity_id
_entity_poly.type
_entity_poly.pdbx_seq_one_letter_code
_entity_poly.pdbx_strand_id
1 'polypeptide(L)'
;MAISNRALLRFHRYAGLAAAPLVLFFAISGTWQVFRLQQNRKDGSYTAPKALHAASDLHMAEDLPRTPVALLFKATITAVAVLLTVSTLIGVVVALRLTRPRWLAIVLLAVGTAVPPLLYVLAR
;
A
#
# COMPACT_ATOMS: atom_id res chain seq x y z
N MET A 1 -15.17 -26.00 10.27
CA MET A 1 -14.76 -26.19 8.87
C MET A 1 -13.38 -25.58 8.66
N ALA A 2 -12.35 -26.37 8.38
CA ALA A 2 -10.99 -25.83 8.14
C ALA A 2 -10.91 -25.36 6.67
N ILE A 3 -10.63 -24.08 6.47
CA ILE A 3 -10.42 -23.52 5.11
C ILE A 3 -9.15 -24.16 4.54
N SER A 4 -9.25 -24.75 3.34
CA SER A 4 -8.11 -25.41 2.72
C SER A 4 -7.04 -24.41 2.27
N ASN A 5 -5.77 -24.78 2.38
CA ASN A 5 -4.66 -23.93 1.92
C ASN A 5 -4.78 -23.57 0.44
N ARG A 6 -5.37 -24.43 -0.39
CA ARG A 6 -5.62 -24.14 -1.82
C ARG A 6 -6.63 -23.01 -2.01
N ALA A 7 -7.68 -22.94 -1.19
CA ALA A 7 -8.67 -21.86 -1.25
C ALA A 7 -8.04 -20.53 -0.83
N LEU A 8 -7.24 -20.51 0.24
CA LEU A 8 -6.51 -19.33 0.70
C LEU A 8 -5.54 -18.80 -0.36
N LEU A 9 -4.75 -19.69 -0.97
CA LEU A 9 -3.81 -19.33 -2.04
C LEU A 9 -4.54 -18.77 -3.26
N ARG A 10 -5.66 -19.38 -3.64
CA ARG A 10 -6.46 -18.91 -4.78
C ARG A 10 -7.04 -17.52 -4.51
N PHE A 11 -7.62 -17.31 -3.33
CA PHE A 11 -8.13 -15.99 -2.94
C PHE A 11 -7.02 -14.95 -2.95
N HIS A 12 -5.90 -15.20 -2.26
CA HIS A 12 -4.76 -14.29 -2.20
C HIS A 12 -4.25 -13.91 -3.59
N ARG A 13 -4.14 -14.90 -4.49
CA ARG A 13 -3.68 -14.68 -5.87
C ARG A 13 -4.61 -13.73 -6.64
N TYR A 14 -5.92 -13.97 -6.62
CA TYR A 14 -6.86 -13.14 -7.39
C TYR A 14 -7.11 -11.78 -6.73
N ALA A 15 -7.21 -11.73 -5.42
CA ALA A 15 -7.33 -10.47 -4.69
C ALA A 15 -6.09 -9.59 -4.88
N GLY A 16 -4.89 -10.20 -4.80
CA GLY A 16 -3.63 -9.51 -5.06
C GLY A 16 -3.56 -8.97 -6.51
N LEU A 17 -3.95 -9.78 -7.50
CA LEU A 17 -3.96 -9.34 -8.90
C LEU A 17 -4.94 -8.18 -9.13
N ALA A 18 -6.14 -8.24 -8.54
CA ALA A 18 -7.13 -7.16 -8.64
C ALA A 18 -6.66 -5.85 -7.98
N ALA A 19 -5.95 -5.95 -6.86
CA ALA A 19 -5.42 -4.79 -6.15
C ALA A 19 -4.09 -4.26 -6.72
N ALA A 20 -3.35 -5.06 -7.49
CA ALA A 20 -1.99 -4.76 -7.91
C ALA A 20 -1.82 -3.40 -8.61
N PRO A 21 -2.67 -2.97 -9.56
CA PRO A 21 -2.50 -1.67 -10.22
C PRO A 21 -2.55 -0.51 -9.22
N LEU A 22 -3.48 -0.56 -8.27
CA LEU A 22 -3.63 0.49 -7.25
C LEU A 22 -2.50 0.45 -6.24
N VAL A 23 -2.04 -0.74 -5.84
CA VAL A 23 -0.88 -0.92 -4.95
C VAL A 23 0.38 -0.34 -5.57
N LEU A 24 0.65 -0.63 -6.84
CA LEU A 24 1.78 -0.06 -7.57
C LEU A 24 1.68 1.46 -7.66
N PHE A 25 0.50 1.98 -7.99
CA PHE A 25 0.28 3.44 -8.00
C PHE A 25 0.59 4.07 -6.64
N PHE A 26 0.04 3.54 -5.56
CA PHE A 26 0.29 4.07 -4.21
C PHE A 26 1.73 3.89 -3.74
N ALA A 27 2.39 2.78 -4.07
CA ALA A 27 3.79 2.57 -3.72
C ALA A 27 4.70 3.58 -4.44
N ILE A 28 4.50 3.78 -5.74
CA ILE A 28 5.28 4.73 -6.54
C ILE A 28 4.99 6.17 -6.08
N SER A 29 3.72 6.57 -5.97
CA SER A 29 3.35 7.92 -5.55
C SER A 29 3.78 8.21 -4.11
N GLY A 30 3.68 7.26 -3.20
CA GLY A 30 4.18 7.39 -1.84
C GLY A 30 5.69 7.62 -1.78
N THR A 31 6.46 6.97 -2.66
CA THR A 31 7.93 7.14 -2.70
C THR A 31 8.31 8.60 -2.98
N TRP A 32 7.74 9.24 -3.99
CA TRP A 32 8.08 10.64 -4.25
C TRP A 32 7.50 11.61 -3.22
N GLN A 33 6.42 11.25 -2.53
CA GLN A 33 5.88 12.03 -1.41
C GLN A 33 6.82 12.07 -0.21
N VAL A 34 7.49 10.96 0.10
CA VAL A 34 8.54 10.90 1.15
C VAL A 34 9.63 11.95 0.90
N PHE A 35 10.03 12.15 -0.36
CA PHE A 35 11.05 13.14 -0.76
C PHE A 35 10.45 14.51 -1.11
N ARG A 36 9.14 14.72 -0.94
CA ARG A 36 8.41 15.95 -1.27
C ARG A 36 8.60 16.43 -2.72
N LEU A 37 8.78 15.50 -3.65
CA LEU A 37 9.02 15.82 -5.06
C LEU A 37 7.78 16.39 -5.78
N GLN A 38 6.60 16.26 -5.19
CA GLN A 38 5.36 16.85 -5.69
C GLN A 38 5.17 18.32 -5.27
N GLN A 39 6.04 18.86 -4.41
CA GLN A 39 5.90 20.22 -3.88
C GLN A 39 6.96 21.15 -4.50
N ASN A 40 6.52 22.35 -4.86
CA ASN A 40 7.45 23.40 -5.27
C ASN A 40 8.29 23.85 -4.07
N ARG A 41 9.57 24.10 -4.28
CA ARG A 41 10.41 24.71 -3.23
C ARG A 41 10.14 26.21 -3.14
N LYS A 42 10.04 26.71 -1.92
CA LYS A 42 9.77 28.12 -1.64
C LYS A 42 10.87 29.07 -2.14
N ASP A 43 12.09 28.57 -2.26
CA ASP A 43 13.27 29.30 -2.77
C ASP A 43 13.33 29.35 -4.30
N GLY A 44 12.36 28.76 -5.01
CA GLY A 44 12.31 28.70 -6.47
C GLY A 44 13.31 27.74 -7.12
N SER A 45 14.11 27.01 -6.33
CA SER A 45 15.13 26.08 -6.85
C SER A 45 14.55 24.83 -7.50
N TYR A 46 13.28 24.51 -7.24
CA TYR A 46 12.60 23.35 -7.80
C TYR A 46 11.11 23.62 -8.02
N THR A 47 10.65 23.30 -9.24
CA THR A 47 9.23 23.31 -9.60
C THR A 47 8.79 21.88 -9.89
N ALA A 48 7.81 21.40 -9.15
CA ALA A 48 7.31 20.03 -9.29
C ALA A 48 6.64 19.83 -10.66
N PRO A 49 6.92 18.73 -11.36
CA PRO A 49 6.20 18.36 -12.57
C PRO A 49 4.69 18.21 -12.28
N LYS A 50 3.85 18.74 -13.19
CA LYS A 50 2.38 18.69 -13.06
C LYS A 50 1.85 17.28 -12.86
N ALA A 51 2.48 16.28 -13.49
CA ALA A 51 2.09 14.87 -13.35
C ALA A 51 2.29 14.34 -11.92
N LEU A 52 3.39 14.72 -11.24
CA LEU A 52 3.63 14.33 -9.85
C LEU A 52 2.62 14.99 -8.91
N HIS A 53 2.30 16.25 -9.15
CA HIS A 53 1.28 16.97 -8.38
C HIS A 53 -0.08 16.28 -8.50
N ALA A 54 -0.56 16.10 -9.74
CA ALA A 54 -1.85 15.45 -10.00
C ALA A 54 -1.95 14.02 -9.44
N ALA A 55 -0.86 13.23 -9.53
CA ALA A 55 -0.84 11.89 -8.95
C ALA A 55 -0.84 11.91 -7.42
N SER A 56 -0.23 12.92 -6.78
CA SER A 56 -0.30 13.09 -5.33
C SER A 56 -1.69 13.52 -4.86
N ASP A 57 -2.35 14.40 -5.61
CA ASP A 57 -3.74 14.80 -5.33
C ASP A 57 -4.68 13.58 -5.42
N LEU A 58 -4.48 12.74 -6.43
CA LEU A 58 -5.22 11.49 -6.57
C LEU A 58 -4.93 10.49 -5.43
N HIS A 59 -3.68 10.43 -4.96
CA HIS A 59 -3.27 9.57 -3.84
C HIS A 59 -3.97 10.00 -2.54
N MET A 60 -4.01 11.29 -2.25
CA MET A 60 -4.60 11.83 -1.02
C MET A 60 -6.11 11.92 -1.11
N ALA A 61 -6.66 12.14 -2.30
CA ALA A 61 -8.11 12.31 -2.57
C ALA A 61 -8.82 13.29 -1.60
N GLU A 62 -8.06 14.27 -1.08
CA GLU A 62 -8.51 15.13 0.01
C GLU A 62 -9.46 16.21 -0.49
N ASP A 63 -9.14 16.83 -1.62
CA ASP A 63 -9.85 18.00 -2.18
C ASP A 63 -10.96 17.63 -3.18
N LEU A 64 -11.39 16.37 -3.24
CA LEU A 64 -12.46 15.96 -4.15
C LEU A 64 -13.80 16.56 -3.74
N PRO A 65 -14.51 17.24 -4.66
CA PRO A 65 -15.83 17.81 -4.37
C PRO A 65 -16.81 16.70 -3.96
N ARG A 66 -17.86 17.07 -3.18
CA ARG A 66 -18.88 16.13 -2.72
C ARG A 66 -19.87 15.77 -3.84
N THR A 67 -19.38 15.13 -4.87
CA THR A 67 -20.19 14.63 -6.00
C THR A 67 -20.42 13.12 -5.86
N PRO A 68 -21.47 12.56 -6.51
CA PRO A 68 -21.67 11.12 -6.55
C PRO A 68 -20.47 10.34 -7.11
N VAL A 69 -19.78 10.91 -8.10
CA VAL A 69 -18.57 10.32 -8.70
C VAL A 69 -17.41 10.28 -7.70
N ALA A 70 -17.19 11.37 -6.94
CA ALA A 70 -16.17 11.41 -5.90
C ALA A 70 -16.46 10.44 -4.75
N LEU A 71 -17.73 10.27 -4.40
CA LEU A 71 -18.15 9.27 -3.41
C LEU A 71 -17.87 7.85 -3.91
N LEU A 72 -18.22 7.55 -5.15
CA LEU A 72 -17.94 6.26 -5.79
C LEU A 72 -16.43 5.98 -5.84
N PHE A 73 -15.63 6.98 -6.20
CA PHE A 73 -14.17 6.89 -6.20
C PHE A 73 -13.62 6.54 -4.80
N LYS A 74 -14.03 7.28 -3.76
CA LYS A 74 -13.62 7.01 -2.37
C LYS A 74 -14.05 5.62 -1.90
N ALA A 75 -15.28 5.22 -2.23
CA ALA A 75 -15.78 3.88 -1.92
C ALA A 75 -14.97 2.78 -2.60
N THR A 76 -14.60 2.97 -3.86
CA THR A 76 -13.77 2.02 -4.62
C THR A 76 -12.38 1.88 -4.00
N ILE A 77 -11.71 3.00 -3.67
CA ILE A 77 -10.39 2.95 -3.01
C ILE A 77 -10.50 2.25 -1.66
N THR A 78 -11.51 2.57 -0.87
CA THR A 78 -11.74 1.92 0.43
C THR A 78 -11.96 0.42 0.27
N ALA A 79 -12.77 0.00 -0.69
CA ALA A 79 -13.01 -1.42 -0.96
C ALA A 79 -11.73 -2.16 -1.36
N VAL A 80 -10.90 -1.55 -2.22
CA VAL A 80 -9.60 -2.13 -2.61
C VAL A 80 -8.63 -2.16 -1.43
N ALA A 81 -8.60 -1.14 -0.57
CA ALA A 81 -7.78 -1.13 0.63
C ALA A 81 -8.17 -2.26 1.61
N VAL A 82 -9.46 -2.48 1.82
CA VAL A 82 -9.98 -3.62 2.62
C VAL A 82 -9.59 -4.95 1.98
N LEU A 83 -9.80 -5.10 0.68
CA LEU A 83 -9.42 -6.31 -0.06
C LEU A 83 -7.93 -6.59 0.07
N LEU A 84 -7.09 -5.58 -0.06
CA LEU A 84 -5.63 -5.67 0.09
C LEU A 84 -5.25 -6.09 1.51
N THR A 85 -5.86 -5.48 2.53
CA THR A 85 -5.61 -5.84 3.93
C THR A 85 -5.94 -7.31 4.20
N VAL A 86 -7.12 -7.76 3.78
CA VAL A 86 -7.54 -9.17 3.93
C VAL A 86 -6.59 -10.10 3.15
N SER A 87 -6.25 -9.74 1.92
CA SER A 87 -5.33 -10.53 1.09
C SER A 87 -3.94 -10.63 1.73
N THR A 88 -3.43 -9.54 2.30
CA THR A 88 -2.13 -9.51 3.01
C THR A 88 -2.15 -10.41 4.24
N LEU A 89 -3.20 -10.33 5.06
CA LEU A 89 -3.35 -11.21 6.24
C LEU A 89 -3.39 -12.70 5.83
N ILE A 90 -4.11 -13.02 4.76
CA ILE A 90 -4.12 -14.39 4.20
C ILE A 90 -2.73 -14.77 3.71
N GLY A 91 -2.02 -13.87 3.03
CA GLY A 91 -0.65 -14.09 2.57
C GLY A 91 0.30 -14.40 3.73
N VAL A 92 0.21 -13.68 4.84
CA VAL A 92 0.98 -13.96 6.06
C VAL A 92 0.65 -15.35 6.62
N VAL A 93 -0.63 -15.69 6.73
CA VAL A 93 -1.05 -17.02 7.20
C VAL A 93 -0.51 -18.14 6.30
N VAL A 94 -0.60 -17.95 5.00
CA VAL A 94 -0.09 -18.89 3.99
C VAL A 94 1.44 -19.01 4.09
N ALA A 95 2.14 -17.89 4.21
CA ALA A 95 3.60 -17.88 4.37
C ALA A 95 4.03 -18.65 5.62
N LEU A 96 3.39 -18.40 6.79
CA LEU A 96 3.69 -19.09 8.03
C LEU A 96 3.37 -20.60 7.98
N ARG A 97 2.40 -21.02 7.18
CA ARG A 97 2.01 -22.43 7.03
C ARG A 97 2.87 -23.21 6.04
N LEU A 98 3.25 -22.56 4.91
CA LEU A 98 3.84 -23.24 3.75
C LEU A 98 5.33 -22.98 3.59
N THR A 99 5.88 -21.85 4.11
CA THR A 99 7.32 -21.57 3.99
C THR A 99 8.12 -22.49 4.91
N ARG A 100 9.16 -23.07 4.36
CA ARG A 100 10.15 -23.85 5.15
C ARG A 100 11.55 -23.36 4.79
N PRO A 101 12.38 -23.10 5.79
CA PRO A 101 12.11 -23.17 7.23
C PRO A 101 11.21 -22.01 7.72
N ARG A 102 10.31 -22.27 8.66
CA ARG A 102 9.34 -21.27 9.19
C ARG A 102 10.00 -20.06 9.83
N TRP A 103 11.18 -20.24 10.43
CA TRP A 103 11.90 -19.14 11.06
C TRP A 103 12.18 -17.99 10.08
N LEU A 104 12.41 -18.29 8.80
CA LEU A 104 12.66 -17.28 7.77
C LEU A 104 11.44 -16.34 7.60
N ALA A 105 10.23 -16.90 7.52
CA ALA A 105 9.01 -16.10 7.43
C ALA A 105 8.81 -15.22 8.68
N ILE A 106 9.10 -15.76 9.86
CA ILE A 106 9.00 -15.02 11.14
C ILE A 106 10.03 -13.88 11.18
N VAL A 107 11.28 -14.13 10.80
CA VAL A 107 12.32 -13.10 10.77
C VAL A 107 11.98 -12.00 9.79
N LEU A 108 11.53 -12.33 8.57
CA LEU A 108 11.15 -11.33 7.57
C LEU A 108 9.98 -10.47 8.05
N LEU A 109 8.97 -11.05 8.70
CA LEU A 109 7.85 -10.31 9.29
C LEU A 109 8.33 -9.42 10.44
N ALA A 110 9.18 -9.92 11.32
CA ALA A 110 9.73 -9.16 12.43
C ALA A 110 10.58 -7.97 11.94
N VAL A 111 11.45 -8.20 10.98
CA VAL A 111 12.29 -7.14 10.37
C VAL A 111 11.41 -6.10 9.67
N GLY A 112 10.46 -6.53 8.83
CA GLY A 112 9.56 -5.62 8.12
C GLY A 112 8.69 -4.78 9.05
N THR A 113 8.35 -5.31 10.24
CA THR A 113 7.54 -4.59 11.23
C THR A 113 8.38 -3.68 12.12
N ALA A 114 9.57 -4.12 12.53
CA ALA A 114 10.38 -3.43 13.55
C ALA A 114 11.30 -2.35 12.95
N VAL A 115 11.87 -2.60 11.77
CA VAL A 115 12.90 -1.70 11.21
C VAL A 115 12.36 -0.29 10.90
N PRO A 116 11.20 -0.11 10.22
CA PRO A 116 10.71 1.23 9.91
C PRO A 116 10.46 2.11 11.15
N PRO A 117 9.72 1.65 12.19
CA PRO A 117 9.50 2.47 13.37
C PRO A 117 10.79 2.69 14.17
N LEU A 118 11.71 1.72 14.22
CA LEU A 118 13.00 1.89 14.87
C LEU A 118 13.82 3.00 14.21
N LEU A 119 13.94 2.97 12.88
CA LEU A 119 14.65 4.02 12.14
C LEU A 119 13.99 5.39 12.32
N TYR A 120 12.66 5.45 12.37
CA TYR A 120 11.96 6.70 12.65
C TYR A 120 12.27 7.26 14.04
N VAL A 121 12.32 6.40 15.06
CA VAL A 121 12.67 6.82 16.45
C VAL A 121 14.12 7.27 16.54
N LEU A 122 15.04 6.58 15.86
CA LEU A 122 16.47 6.92 15.86
C LEU A 122 16.79 8.20 15.06
N ALA A 123 15.92 8.56 14.11
CA ALA A 123 16.08 9.77 13.29
C ALA A 123 15.53 11.05 13.96
N ARG A 124 14.91 10.92 15.13
CA ARG A 124 14.33 12.04 15.91
C ARG A 124 15.28 12.56 16.97
#